data_a0d0760f93739803ed91d6dfff1fb46f
#
_entry.id   a0d0760f93739803ed91d6dfff1fb46f
#
_cell.length_a   1.000
_cell.length_b   1.000
_cell.length_c   1.000
_cell.angle_alpha   90.00
_cell.angle_beta   90.00
_cell.angle_gamma   90.00
#
_symmetry.space_group_name_H-M   'P 1'
#
loop_
_entity.id
_entity.type
_entity.pdbx_description
1 polymer ?
#
loop_
_entity_poly.entity_id
_entity_poly.type
_entity_poly.pdbx_seq_one_letter_code
_entity_poly.pdbx_strand_id
1 'polypeptide(L)'
;MKKRVISIGGIFFKSKDSSALKDWYSKHLGIATDRYGATFSWRKEDGSKGYTVWSLFKENTTYFDPGDQEYMINYRVENLVELLTELKKEGVQIVGEMEVHEYGKFGWILDPEGKKIELWEPVDAEFGKILESENESN
;
A
#
# COMPACT_ATOMS: atom_id res chain seq x y z
N MET A 1 0.95 16.23 -19.35
CA MET A 1 1.77 15.41 -18.42
C MET A 1 1.16 14.01 -18.33
N LYS A 2 1.99 13.00 -18.47
CA LYS A 2 1.56 11.63 -18.28
C LYS A 2 1.14 11.42 -16.81
N LYS A 3 0.00 10.79 -16.59
CA LYS A 3 -0.49 10.54 -15.24
C LYS A 3 0.40 9.51 -14.56
N ARG A 4 0.91 9.84 -13.37
CA ARG A 4 1.80 8.97 -12.61
C ARG A 4 1.06 8.21 -11.52
N VAL A 5 0.49 8.94 -10.56
CA VAL A 5 -0.34 8.36 -9.50
C VAL A 5 -1.78 8.33 -9.98
N ILE A 6 -2.43 7.17 -9.82
CA ILE A 6 -3.82 6.99 -10.26
C ILE A 6 -4.79 6.90 -9.08
N SER A 7 -4.34 6.47 -7.92
CA SER A 7 -5.19 6.41 -6.71
C SER A 7 -4.35 6.06 -5.48
N ILE A 8 -5.00 6.07 -4.32
CA ILE A 8 -4.41 5.60 -3.06
C ILE A 8 -4.52 4.08 -3.04
N GLY A 9 -3.38 3.40 -2.91
CA GLY A 9 -3.31 1.94 -2.87
C GLY A 9 -3.30 1.37 -1.47
N GLY A 10 -2.90 2.17 -0.48
CA GLY A 10 -2.90 1.70 0.89
C GLY A 10 -2.59 2.79 1.90
N ILE A 11 -3.08 2.58 3.10
CA ILE A 11 -2.80 3.42 4.26
C ILE A 11 -2.27 2.46 5.33
N PHE A 12 -1.01 2.64 5.71
CA PHE A 12 -0.32 1.78 6.66
C PHE A 12 0.04 2.60 7.89
N PHE A 13 -0.19 2.07 9.07
CA PHE A 13 0.11 2.83 10.28
C PHE A 13 0.55 1.94 11.43
N LYS A 14 1.36 2.52 12.31
CA LYS A 14 1.91 1.85 13.48
C LYS A 14 0.88 1.75 14.59
N SER A 15 0.89 0.65 15.30
CA SER A 15 -0.03 0.39 16.40
C SER A 15 0.71 -0.29 17.55
N LYS A 16 0.41 0.12 18.78
CA LYS A 16 0.97 -0.49 19.99
C LYS A 16 0.39 -1.88 20.23
N ASP A 17 -0.90 -2.06 19.93
CA ASP A 17 -1.60 -3.34 20.08
C ASP A 17 -2.53 -3.51 18.88
N SER A 18 -2.01 -4.11 17.81
CA SER A 18 -2.74 -4.24 16.55
C SER A 18 -4.00 -5.08 16.67
N SER A 19 -3.98 -6.13 17.49
CA SER A 19 -5.14 -7.00 17.69
C SER A 19 -6.28 -6.24 18.35
N ALA A 20 -6.00 -5.55 19.45
CA ALA A 20 -6.99 -4.76 20.16
C ALA A 20 -7.53 -3.62 19.30
N LEU A 21 -6.65 -2.98 18.53
CA LEU A 21 -7.05 -1.87 17.67
C LEU A 21 -7.93 -2.33 16.51
N LYS A 22 -7.62 -3.45 15.88
CA LYS A 22 -8.47 -4.04 14.83
C LYS A 22 -9.87 -4.36 15.38
N ASP A 23 -9.93 -4.95 16.57
CA ASP A 23 -11.20 -5.26 17.22
C ASP A 23 -12.03 -4.00 17.46
N TRP A 24 -11.38 -2.92 17.87
CA TRP A 24 -12.05 -1.64 18.10
C TRP A 24 -12.67 -1.11 16.78
N TYR A 25 -11.89 -1.08 15.71
CA TYR A 25 -12.38 -0.61 14.41
C TYR A 25 -13.48 -1.51 13.84
N SER A 26 -13.36 -2.81 14.03
CA SER A 26 -14.38 -3.76 13.60
C SER A 26 -15.69 -3.53 14.36
N LYS A 27 -15.61 -3.41 15.68
CA LYS A 27 -16.78 -3.25 16.55
C LYS A 27 -17.48 -1.91 16.35
N HIS A 28 -16.73 -0.83 16.28
CA HIS A 28 -17.31 0.52 16.29
C HIS A 28 -17.52 1.12 14.90
N LEU A 29 -16.70 0.73 13.91
CA LEU A 29 -16.80 1.28 12.55
C LEU A 29 -17.19 0.23 11.51
N GLY A 30 -17.36 -1.03 11.92
CA GLY A 30 -17.81 -2.08 11.02
C GLY A 30 -16.78 -2.47 9.94
N ILE A 31 -15.50 -2.17 10.15
CA ILE A 31 -14.46 -2.56 9.20
C ILE A 31 -14.22 -4.05 9.31
N ALA A 32 -14.41 -4.79 8.20
CA ALA A 32 -14.15 -6.22 8.15
C ALA A 32 -12.65 -6.47 8.09
N THR A 33 -12.05 -6.90 9.21
CA THR A 33 -10.60 -7.08 9.31
C THR A 33 -10.20 -8.54 9.16
N ASP A 34 -9.01 -8.74 8.60
CA ASP A 34 -8.30 -10.02 8.58
C ASP A 34 -7.04 -9.90 9.43
N ARG A 35 -6.12 -10.84 9.34
CA ARG A 35 -4.89 -10.82 10.15
C ARG A 35 -3.94 -9.65 9.81
N TYR A 36 -4.07 -9.06 8.61
CA TYR A 36 -3.20 -7.96 8.17
C TYR A 36 -3.86 -6.60 8.35
N GLY A 37 -5.18 -6.53 8.32
CA GLY A 37 -5.92 -5.29 8.38
C GLY A 37 -7.23 -5.43 7.63
N ALA A 38 -7.47 -4.59 6.64
CA ALA A 38 -8.66 -4.65 5.81
C ALA A 38 -8.32 -4.25 4.37
N THR A 39 -9.20 -4.61 3.44
CA THR A 39 -9.04 -4.20 2.05
C THR A 39 -10.38 -3.65 1.57
N PHE A 40 -10.35 -2.43 1.05
CA PHE A 40 -11.52 -1.79 0.45
C PHE A 40 -11.45 -1.98 -1.05
N SER A 41 -12.51 -2.54 -1.65
CA SER A 41 -12.60 -2.65 -3.10
C SER A 41 -13.48 -1.53 -3.65
N TRP A 42 -13.14 -1.07 -4.84
CA TRP A 42 -13.86 -0.02 -5.53
C TRP A 42 -13.78 -0.29 -7.04
N ARG A 43 -14.51 0.49 -7.83
CA ARG A 43 -14.53 0.31 -9.29
C ARG A 43 -13.67 1.37 -9.97
N LYS A 44 -12.85 0.92 -10.92
CA LYS A 44 -12.12 1.80 -11.84
C LYS A 44 -13.09 2.31 -12.90
N GLU A 45 -12.66 3.28 -13.70
CA GLU A 45 -13.47 3.84 -14.79
C GLU A 45 -13.92 2.76 -15.77
N ASP A 46 -13.10 1.74 -16.01
CA ASP A 46 -13.42 0.63 -16.91
C ASP A 46 -14.35 -0.42 -16.29
N GLY A 47 -14.77 -0.22 -15.05
CA GLY A 47 -15.66 -1.13 -14.33
C GLY A 47 -14.97 -2.27 -13.58
N SER A 48 -13.67 -2.46 -13.77
CA SER A 48 -12.92 -3.50 -13.06
C SER A 48 -12.64 -3.06 -11.62
N LYS A 49 -12.30 -4.04 -10.76
CA LYS A 49 -12.03 -3.76 -9.36
C LYS A 49 -10.64 -3.18 -9.14
N GLY A 50 -10.58 -2.16 -8.30
CA GLY A 50 -9.36 -1.69 -7.70
C GLY A 50 -9.43 -1.90 -6.19
N TYR A 51 -8.28 -1.81 -5.51
CA TYR A 51 -8.19 -2.10 -4.08
C TYR A 51 -7.38 -1.05 -3.36
N THR A 52 -7.80 -0.74 -2.13
CA THR A 52 -7.04 0.08 -1.20
C THR A 52 -6.88 -0.71 0.09
N VAL A 53 -5.65 -0.94 0.50
CA VAL A 53 -5.31 -1.72 1.68
C VAL A 53 -5.22 -0.80 2.90
N TRP A 54 -5.81 -1.22 4.01
CA TRP A 54 -5.74 -0.54 5.30
C TRP A 54 -5.05 -1.51 6.25
N SER A 55 -3.84 -1.18 6.71
CA SER A 55 -3.00 -2.16 7.38
C SER A 55 -2.32 -1.59 8.61
N LEU A 56 -2.31 -2.38 9.68
CA LEU A 56 -1.64 -2.03 10.93
C LEU A 56 -0.29 -2.72 11.00
N PHE A 57 0.71 -1.96 11.42
CA PHE A 57 2.07 -2.43 11.60
C PHE A 57 2.43 -2.33 13.08
N LYS A 58 3.36 -3.17 13.52
CA LYS A 58 3.87 -3.08 14.89
C LYS A 58 4.54 -1.74 15.12
N GLU A 59 4.43 -1.21 16.33
CA GLU A 59 5.02 0.07 16.73
C GLU A 59 6.51 0.16 16.40
N ASN A 60 7.23 -0.95 16.53
CA ASN A 60 8.69 -1.01 16.31
C ASN A 60 9.07 -1.46 14.89
N THR A 61 8.14 -1.46 13.94
CA THR A 61 8.45 -1.85 12.56
C THR A 61 9.54 -0.97 11.97
N THR A 62 10.42 -1.57 11.17
CA THR A 62 11.42 -0.85 10.39
C THR A 62 10.96 -0.60 8.95
N TYR A 63 9.74 -1.03 8.61
CA TYR A 63 9.24 -0.95 7.25
C TYR A 63 9.11 0.49 6.73
N PHE A 64 8.89 1.45 7.63
CA PHE A 64 8.75 2.86 7.26
C PHE A 64 10.10 3.59 7.23
N ASP A 65 11.19 2.92 7.68
CA ASP A 65 12.51 3.53 7.67
C ASP A 65 12.98 3.81 6.23
N PRO A 66 13.76 4.87 5.98
CA PRO A 66 14.37 5.74 6.97
C PRO A 66 13.47 6.90 7.45
N GLY A 67 12.19 6.92 7.09
CA GLY A 67 11.25 7.89 7.64
C GLY A 67 10.94 7.58 9.10
N ASP A 68 10.62 8.61 9.87
CA ASP A 68 10.24 8.49 11.28
C ASP A 68 8.74 8.67 11.50
N GLN A 69 7.98 8.52 10.44
CA GLN A 69 6.54 8.74 10.42
C GLN A 69 5.75 7.59 11.06
N GLU A 70 4.56 7.92 11.55
CA GLU A 70 3.61 6.95 12.10
C GLU A 70 2.76 6.29 11.01
N TYR A 71 2.58 6.96 9.87
CA TYR A 71 1.76 6.50 8.73
C TYR A 71 2.59 6.49 7.46
N MET A 72 2.38 5.48 6.63
CA MET A 72 2.95 5.46 5.28
C MET A 72 1.81 5.27 4.28
N ILE A 73 1.83 6.07 3.21
CA ILE A 73 0.85 5.99 2.14
C ILE A 73 1.43 5.21 0.97
N ASN A 74 0.63 4.30 0.43
CA ASN A 74 0.92 3.60 -0.80
C ASN A 74 0.10 4.25 -1.92
N TYR A 75 0.76 4.59 -3.03
CA TYR A 75 0.10 5.14 -4.21
C TYR A 75 0.15 4.14 -5.35
N ARG A 76 -0.97 3.94 -6.03
CA ARG A 76 -1.06 3.09 -7.21
C ARG A 76 -0.57 3.88 -8.42
N VAL A 77 0.26 3.23 -9.26
CA VAL A 77 0.85 3.85 -10.44
C VAL A 77 0.68 2.93 -11.65
N GLU A 78 0.76 3.49 -12.86
CA GLU A 78 0.60 2.71 -14.09
C GLU A 78 1.85 1.96 -14.50
N ASN A 79 3.02 2.61 -14.40
CA ASN A 79 4.29 2.02 -14.85
C ASN A 79 5.39 2.39 -13.87
N LEU A 80 5.66 1.48 -12.94
CA LEU A 80 6.62 1.75 -11.86
C LEU A 80 8.05 1.84 -12.35
N VAL A 81 8.46 0.98 -13.28
CA VAL A 81 9.84 1.00 -13.80
C VAL A 81 10.15 2.35 -14.44
N GLU A 82 9.26 2.80 -15.32
CA GLU A 82 9.42 4.10 -15.98
C GLU A 82 9.39 5.25 -14.96
N LEU A 83 8.45 5.18 -14.02
CA LEU A 83 8.31 6.23 -12.99
C LEU A 83 9.56 6.35 -12.13
N LEU A 84 10.10 5.24 -11.63
CA LEU A 84 11.31 5.28 -10.81
C LEU A 84 12.51 5.84 -11.59
N THR A 85 12.62 5.49 -12.87
CA THR A 85 13.66 6.03 -13.75
C THR A 85 13.53 7.55 -13.88
N GLU A 86 12.33 8.04 -14.13
CA GLU A 86 12.07 9.47 -14.25
C GLU A 86 12.29 10.22 -12.94
N LEU A 87 11.82 9.66 -11.83
CA LEU A 87 11.99 10.27 -10.52
C LEU A 87 13.46 10.40 -10.14
N LYS A 88 14.27 9.38 -10.45
CA LYS A 88 15.70 9.42 -10.20
C LYS A 88 16.36 10.56 -10.98
N LYS A 89 15.98 10.75 -12.25
CA LYS A 89 16.46 11.88 -13.07
C LYS A 89 16.06 13.24 -12.49
N GLU A 90 14.89 13.28 -11.85
CA GLU A 90 14.37 14.50 -11.22
C GLU A 90 15.00 14.78 -9.86
N GLY A 91 15.90 13.93 -9.39
CA GLY A 91 16.58 14.11 -8.11
C GLY A 91 15.83 13.56 -6.91
N VAL A 92 14.78 12.79 -7.12
CA VAL A 92 14.02 12.16 -6.02
C VAL A 92 14.83 10.98 -5.47
N GLN A 93 14.90 10.89 -4.15
CA GLN A 93 15.63 9.82 -3.49
C GLN A 93 14.83 8.52 -3.53
N ILE A 94 15.40 7.50 -4.15
CA ILE A 94 14.85 6.16 -4.19
C ILE A 94 15.35 5.40 -2.95
N VAL A 95 14.47 4.64 -2.30
CA VAL A 95 14.82 3.85 -1.12
C VAL A 95 14.79 2.38 -1.49
N GLY A 96 15.95 1.71 -1.40
CA GLY A 96 16.06 0.29 -1.69
C GLY A 96 15.83 -0.05 -3.16
N GLU A 97 15.54 -1.32 -3.40
CA GLU A 97 15.32 -1.85 -4.75
C GLU A 97 13.84 -2.18 -4.97
N MET A 98 13.41 -2.09 -6.22
CA MET A 98 12.06 -2.48 -6.61
C MET A 98 11.86 -3.98 -6.38
N GLU A 99 10.69 -4.34 -5.83
CA GLU A 99 10.30 -5.73 -5.63
C GLU A 99 9.21 -6.11 -6.63
N VAL A 100 9.26 -7.35 -7.10
CA VAL A 100 8.27 -7.88 -8.04
C VAL A 100 7.57 -9.08 -7.39
N HIS A 101 6.23 -9.03 -7.33
CA HIS A 101 5.40 -10.08 -6.78
C HIS A 101 4.27 -10.39 -7.78
N GLU A 102 3.53 -11.48 -7.55
CA GLU A 102 2.39 -11.85 -8.41
C GLU A 102 1.34 -10.73 -8.47
N TYR A 103 1.14 -10.04 -7.35
CA TYR A 103 0.13 -8.99 -7.21
C TYR A 103 0.65 -7.59 -7.57
N GLY A 104 1.84 -7.50 -8.11
CA GLY A 104 2.37 -6.24 -8.64
C GLY A 104 3.81 -5.95 -8.28
N LYS A 105 4.24 -4.76 -8.68
CA LYS A 105 5.59 -4.25 -8.43
C LYS A 105 5.54 -3.16 -7.37
N PHE A 106 6.56 -3.12 -6.51
CA PHE A 106 6.65 -2.15 -5.42
C PHE A 106 7.99 -1.42 -5.46
N GLY A 107 7.95 -0.13 -5.18
CA GLY A 107 9.14 0.69 -5.03
C GLY A 107 8.90 1.74 -3.96
N TRP A 108 9.98 2.36 -3.48
CA TRP A 108 9.91 3.30 -2.36
C TRP A 108 10.74 4.53 -2.65
N ILE A 109 10.24 5.68 -2.21
CA ILE A 109 10.90 6.97 -2.37
C ILE A 109 10.74 7.77 -1.09
N LEU A 110 11.49 8.87 -0.97
CA LEU A 110 11.30 9.85 0.10
C LEU A 110 10.75 11.13 -0.49
N ASP A 111 9.82 11.75 0.22
CA ASP A 111 9.36 13.10 -0.12
C ASP A 111 10.35 14.14 0.43
N PRO A 112 10.15 15.45 0.13
CA PRO A 112 11.08 16.50 0.60
C PRO A 112 11.19 16.64 2.11
N GLU A 113 10.24 16.11 2.87
CA GLU A 113 10.28 16.14 4.34
C GLU A 113 10.79 14.85 4.95
N GLY A 114 11.31 13.93 4.11
CA GLY A 114 11.86 12.66 4.56
C GLY A 114 10.83 11.59 4.86
N LYS A 115 9.58 11.77 4.44
CA LYS A 115 8.55 10.75 4.60
C LYS A 115 8.71 9.68 3.54
N LYS A 116 8.69 8.42 3.95
CA LYS A 116 8.75 7.29 3.02
C LYS A 116 7.38 7.08 2.36
N ILE A 117 7.42 6.89 1.07
CA ILE A 117 6.25 6.63 0.23
C ILE A 117 6.43 5.29 -0.46
N GLU A 118 5.38 4.47 -0.49
CA GLU A 118 5.36 3.24 -1.26
C GLU A 118 4.61 3.45 -2.56
N LEU A 119 5.20 3.00 -3.66
CA LEU A 119 4.59 3.05 -4.99
C LEU A 119 4.28 1.63 -5.44
N TRP A 120 3.09 1.41 -5.96
CA TRP A 120 2.60 0.08 -6.34
C TRP A 120 2.02 0.11 -7.75
N GLU A 121 2.60 -0.71 -8.63
CA GLU A 121 1.99 -1.01 -9.94
C GLU A 121 1.23 -2.32 -9.76
N PRO A 122 -0.09 -2.28 -9.55
CA PRO A 122 -0.82 -3.48 -9.14
C PRO A 122 -1.18 -4.39 -10.31
N VAL A 123 -1.33 -5.67 -10.00
CA VAL A 123 -2.00 -6.66 -10.85
C VAL A 123 -3.28 -7.03 -10.09
N ASP A 124 -4.33 -6.24 -10.29
CA ASP A 124 -5.57 -6.34 -9.49
C ASP A 124 -6.25 -7.70 -9.59
N ALA A 125 -6.22 -8.34 -10.75
CA ALA A 125 -6.79 -9.68 -10.91
C ALA A 125 -6.11 -10.70 -10.00
N GLU A 126 -4.77 -10.65 -9.91
CA GLU A 126 -4.02 -11.56 -9.05
C GLU A 126 -4.20 -11.21 -7.57
N PHE A 127 -4.25 -9.92 -7.25
CA PHE A 127 -4.53 -9.47 -5.88
C PHE A 127 -5.91 -9.92 -5.40
N GLY A 128 -6.91 -9.81 -6.27
CA GLY A 128 -8.27 -10.28 -5.98
C GLY A 128 -8.33 -11.78 -5.69
N LYS A 129 -7.58 -12.59 -6.44
CA LYS A 129 -7.48 -14.03 -6.21
C LYS A 129 -6.88 -14.36 -4.85
N ILE A 130 -5.84 -13.62 -4.44
CA ILE A 130 -5.21 -13.79 -3.12
C ILE A 130 -6.20 -13.47 -2.01
N LEU A 131 -6.98 -12.39 -2.14
CA LEU A 131 -7.99 -12.02 -1.17
C LEU A 131 -9.07 -13.08 -1.02
N GLU A 132 -9.55 -13.65 -2.13
CA GLU A 132 -10.54 -14.74 -2.12
C GLU A 132 -9.98 -15.96 -1.42
N SER A 133 -8.74 -16.34 -1.71
CA SER A 133 -8.06 -17.46 -1.08
C SER A 133 -7.91 -17.28 0.43
N GLU A 134 -7.52 -16.10 0.89
CA GLU A 134 -7.41 -15.76 2.31
C GLU A 134 -8.75 -15.84 3.02
N ASN A 135 -9.81 -15.36 2.38
CA ASN A 135 -11.18 -15.41 2.93
C ASN A 135 -11.70 -16.84 3.03
N GLU A 136 -11.39 -17.69 2.05
CA GLU A 136 -11.78 -19.10 2.05
C GLU A 136 -11.07 -19.92 3.14
N SER A 137 -9.85 -19.54 3.50
CA SER A 137 -9.07 -20.27 4.53
C SER A 137 -9.44 -19.85 5.95
N ASN A 138 -10.30 -18.89 6.12
CA ASN A 138 -10.85 -18.47 7.39
C ASN A 138 -12.26 -19.04 7.57
#